data_b4c54140740480bf2b9e9ac00327913a
#
_entry.id   b4c54140740480bf2b9e9ac00327913a
#
_cell.length_a   1.000
_cell.length_b   1.000
_cell.length_c   1.000
_cell.angle_alpha   90.00
_cell.angle_beta   90.00
_cell.angle_gamma   90.00
#
_symmetry.space_group_name_H-M   'P 1'
#
loop_
_entity.id
_entity.type
_entity.pdbx_description
1 polymer ?
#
loop_
_entity_poly.entity_id
_entity_poly.type
_entity_poly.pdbx_seq_one_letter_code
_entity_poly.pdbx_strand_id
1 'polypeptide(L)'
;MATEQALTPSEYITHHLTFNSKPIGDGSFWMLNYDSLIMSVILGVLVMGLIWWVARGATSGVPSKGQAFVELVFGFVDEQVKNIFHGDRHSFIAPTALTVFLWVLAMNAMDFLPVDVMHHFVYAPLGLEHWRSVPTSDINTTFALALAVWLLMIFFSIKVKGLGGWIHELFCAPFGSAKFFKPKSAMGFVGLLLSPLLFVANFAFNIIEYVSKPLSHSLRLFGNMYAGEVIFLLIGLWAATGLTGTIFGAILGAGWSIFHILIVALQAFIFMMLTVVYLAMAHESH
;
A
#
# COMPACT_ATOMS: atom_id res chain seq x y z
N MET A 1 -7.53 31.84 -34.94
CA MET A 1 -8.39 31.28 -33.88
C MET A 1 -8.40 29.78 -34.14
N ALA A 2 -7.56 29.03 -33.44
CA ALA A 2 -7.62 27.59 -33.46
C ALA A 2 -8.85 27.17 -32.68
N THR A 3 -9.77 26.46 -33.33
CA THR A 3 -10.90 25.81 -32.68
C THR A 3 -10.32 24.82 -31.67
N GLU A 4 -10.41 25.12 -30.37
CA GLU A 4 -10.22 24.11 -29.32
C GLU A 4 -11.26 23.02 -29.61
N GLN A 5 -10.83 21.95 -30.22
CA GLN A 5 -11.64 20.75 -30.32
C GLN A 5 -11.90 20.29 -28.89
N ALA A 6 -13.16 20.26 -28.47
CA ALA A 6 -13.54 19.74 -27.19
C ALA A 6 -13.03 18.30 -27.09
N LEU A 7 -12.13 18.05 -26.14
CA LEU A 7 -11.55 16.72 -25.88
C LEU A 7 -12.68 15.71 -25.67
N THR A 8 -12.55 14.53 -26.24
CA THR A 8 -13.47 13.44 -25.92
C THR A 8 -13.32 13.08 -24.43
N PRO A 9 -14.34 12.52 -23.75
CA PRO A 9 -14.22 12.10 -22.36
C PRO A 9 -13.00 11.20 -22.08
N SER A 10 -12.67 10.35 -23.02
CA SER A 10 -11.48 9.48 -22.92
C SER A 10 -10.17 10.27 -22.99
N GLU A 11 -10.08 11.23 -23.92
CA GLU A 11 -8.90 12.10 -24.06
C GLU A 11 -8.74 13.01 -22.84
N TYR A 12 -9.85 13.52 -22.30
CA TYR A 12 -9.85 14.33 -21.07
C TYR A 12 -9.29 13.54 -19.88
N ILE A 13 -9.79 12.33 -19.64
CA ILE A 13 -9.29 11.45 -18.56
C ILE A 13 -7.82 11.13 -18.78
N THR A 14 -7.43 10.72 -19.99
CA THR A 14 -6.04 10.40 -20.29
C THR A 14 -5.11 11.59 -20.07
N HIS A 15 -5.51 12.78 -20.50
CA HIS A 15 -4.73 14.01 -20.31
C HIS A 15 -4.51 14.33 -18.83
N HIS A 16 -5.53 14.17 -17.98
CA HIS A 16 -5.43 14.46 -16.54
C HIS A 16 -4.71 13.37 -15.75
N LEU A 17 -4.63 12.15 -16.29
CA LEU A 17 -3.90 11.02 -15.69
C LEU A 17 -2.51 10.79 -16.29
N THR A 18 -2.07 11.66 -17.22
CA THR A 18 -0.71 11.63 -17.76
C THR A 18 0.18 12.56 -16.95
N PHE A 19 1.17 11.99 -16.29
CA PHE A 19 2.07 12.68 -15.38
C PHE A 19 3.52 12.61 -15.84
N ASN A 20 4.42 13.26 -15.09
CA ASN A 20 5.84 13.35 -15.39
C ASN A 20 6.55 12.01 -15.20
N SER A 21 6.87 11.34 -16.29
CA SER A 21 7.64 10.12 -16.29
C SER A 21 8.90 10.24 -17.16
N LYS A 22 10.00 9.63 -16.72
CA LYS A 22 11.24 9.56 -17.48
C LYS A 22 11.62 8.11 -17.75
N PRO A 23 12.03 7.75 -18.99
CA PRO A 23 12.52 6.42 -19.26
C PRO A 23 13.86 6.19 -18.53
N ILE A 24 14.02 5.00 -17.94
CA ILE A 24 15.28 4.52 -17.38
C ILE A 24 15.91 3.58 -18.41
N GLY A 25 16.84 4.09 -19.25
CA GLY A 25 17.48 3.31 -20.30
C GLY A 25 16.75 3.37 -21.65
N ASP A 26 17.14 2.50 -22.58
CA ASP A 26 16.74 2.56 -23.99
C ASP A 26 15.36 1.91 -24.29
N GLY A 27 14.61 1.48 -23.28
CA GLY A 27 13.31 0.79 -23.43
C GLY A 27 12.14 1.58 -22.87
N SER A 28 10.99 1.52 -23.54
CA SER A 28 9.74 2.15 -23.08
C SER A 28 9.08 1.42 -21.87
N PHE A 29 9.60 0.28 -21.45
CA PHE A 29 9.04 -0.50 -20.34
C PHE A 29 9.44 0.05 -18.97
N TRP A 30 10.65 0.54 -18.82
CA TRP A 30 11.16 1.08 -17.56
C TRP A 30 10.94 2.59 -17.51
N MET A 31 9.85 3.01 -16.87
CA MET A 31 9.50 4.42 -16.67
C MET A 31 9.59 4.77 -15.19
N LEU A 32 10.29 5.84 -14.84
CA LEU A 32 10.33 6.37 -13.48
C LEU A 32 9.40 7.56 -13.36
N ASN A 33 8.40 7.46 -12.50
CA ASN A 33 7.51 8.55 -12.12
C ASN A 33 8.18 9.31 -10.97
N TYR A 34 9.01 10.29 -11.30
CA TYR A 34 9.80 11.02 -10.30
C TYR A 34 8.96 11.95 -9.42
N ASP A 35 7.82 12.42 -9.92
CA ASP A 35 6.83 13.19 -9.19
C ASP A 35 6.25 12.38 -8.02
N SER A 36 5.75 11.18 -8.27
CA SER A 36 5.23 10.26 -7.26
C SER A 36 6.29 9.92 -6.21
N LEU A 37 7.53 9.66 -6.66
CA LEU A 37 8.63 9.33 -5.76
C LEU A 37 8.95 10.50 -4.83
N ILE A 38 9.12 11.71 -5.37
CA ILE A 38 9.43 12.92 -4.60
C ILE A 38 8.31 13.22 -3.61
N MET A 39 7.04 13.18 -4.04
CA MET A 39 5.90 13.43 -3.16
C MET A 39 5.81 12.39 -2.05
N SER A 40 6.03 11.11 -2.35
CA SER A 40 6.05 10.04 -1.35
C SER A 40 7.12 10.30 -0.27
N VAL A 41 8.34 10.65 -0.68
CA VAL A 41 9.43 10.94 0.26
C VAL A 41 9.14 12.19 1.09
N ILE A 42 8.68 13.27 0.46
CA ILE A 42 8.31 14.50 1.17
C ILE A 42 7.26 14.23 2.24
N LEU A 43 6.19 13.53 1.89
CA LEU A 43 5.11 13.21 2.83
C LEU A 43 5.60 12.31 3.98
N GLY A 44 6.45 11.33 3.68
CA GLY A 44 7.06 10.50 4.71
C GLY A 44 7.91 11.30 5.69
N VAL A 45 8.79 12.16 5.16
CA VAL A 45 9.63 13.02 5.99
C VAL A 45 8.80 14.02 6.80
N LEU A 46 7.78 14.63 6.22
CA LEU A 46 6.90 15.57 6.91
C LEU A 46 6.15 14.89 8.07
N VAL A 47 5.53 13.74 7.84
CA VAL A 47 4.74 13.05 8.87
C VAL A 47 5.64 12.51 9.96
N MET A 48 6.73 11.84 9.62
CA MET A 48 7.67 11.32 10.62
C MET A 48 8.39 12.46 11.37
N GLY A 49 8.72 13.54 10.66
CA GLY A 49 9.31 14.74 11.26
C GLY A 49 8.34 15.43 12.24
N LEU A 50 7.06 15.52 11.91
CA LEU A 50 6.03 16.07 12.80
C LEU A 50 5.89 15.24 14.08
N ILE A 51 5.80 13.91 13.94
CA ILE A 51 5.72 13.01 15.08
C ILE A 51 6.97 13.15 15.97
N TRP A 52 8.14 13.13 15.37
CA TRP A 52 9.40 13.29 16.07
C TRP A 52 9.48 14.63 16.80
N TRP A 53 9.02 15.72 16.16
CA TRP A 53 8.98 17.05 16.77
C TRP A 53 8.07 17.08 18.00
N VAL A 54 6.86 16.50 17.90
CA VAL A 54 5.93 16.38 19.05
C VAL A 54 6.51 15.50 20.14
N ALA A 55 7.10 14.35 19.78
CA ALA A 55 7.66 13.38 20.72
C ALA A 55 8.83 13.96 21.52
N ARG A 56 9.66 14.83 20.91
CA ARG A 56 10.75 15.52 21.65
C ARG A 56 10.27 16.44 22.77
N GLY A 57 9.06 16.97 22.65
CA GLY A 57 8.43 17.82 23.65
C GLY A 57 7.52 17.06 24.63
N ALA A 58 7.49 15.72 24.55
CA ALA A 58 6.61 14.92 25.39
C ALA A 58 7.01 14.98 26.86
N THR A 59 6.01 15.13 27.72
CA THR A 59 6.17 15.21 29.17
C THR A 59 5.35 14.10 29.85
N SER A 60 5.81 13.68 31.04
CA SER A 60 5.10 12.67 31.85
C SER A 60 3.89 13.24 32.62
N GLY A 61 3.66 14.56 32.52
CA GLY A 61 2.52 15.24 33.15
C GLY A 61 1.26 15.22 32.25
N VAL A 62 0.42 16.27 32.39
CA VAL A 62 -0.75 16.42 31.52
C VAL A 62 -0.29 16.70 30.09
N PRO A 63 -0.66 15.86 29.12
CA PRO A 63 -0.18 16.00 27.76
C PRO A 63 -0.76 17.24 27.06
N SER A 64 0.04 17.87 26.22
CA SER A 64 -0.46 18.88 25.29
C SER A 64 -1.41 18.27 24.26
N LYS A 65 -2.25 19.07 23.59
CA LYS A 65 -3.18 18.55 22.56
C LYS A 65 -2.47 17.76 21.45
N GLY A 66 -1.29 18.23 21.02
CA GLY A 66 -0.48 17.52 20.02
C GLY A 66 0.07 16.20 20.55
N GLN A 67 0.59 16.19 21.77
CA GLN A 67 1.08 14.98 22.43
C GLN A 67 -0.07 13.97 22.63
N ALA A 68 -1.22 14.41 23.12
CA ALA A 68 -2.39 13.55 23.31
C ALA A 68 -2.85 12.91 21.98
N PHE A 69 -2.83 13.66 20.88
CA PHE A 69 -3.14 13.12 19.56
C PHE A 69 -2.13 12.04 19.11
N VAL A 70 -0.85 12.30 19.25
CA VAL A 70 0.21 11.33 18.89
C VAL A 70 0.12 10.07 19.77
N GLU A 71 -0.10 10.22 21.07
CA GLU A 71 -0.28 9.11 22.00
C GLU A 71 -1.52 8.27 21.66
N LEU A 72 -2.63 8.92 21.24
CA LEU A 72 -3.84 8.23 20.81
C LEU A 72 -3.58 7.39 19.54
N VAL A 73 -2.87 7.93 18.57
CA VAL A 73 -2.51 7.20 17.35
C VAL A 73 -1.57 6.04 17.66
N PHE A 74 -0.59 6.24 18.53
CA PHE A 74 0.32 5.18 18.98
C PHE A 74 -0.42 4.08 19.72
N GLY A 75 -1.31 4.44 20.66
CA GLY A 75 -2.12 3.50 21.39
C GLY A 75 -3.02 2.67 20.48
N PHE A 76 -3.65 3.33 19.49
CA PHE A 76 -4.47 2.66 18.49
C PHE A 76 -3.67 1.61 17.69
N VAL A 77 -2.51 1.99 17.16
CA VAL A 77 -1.66 1.07 16.37
C VAL A 77 -1.11 -0.05 17.25
N ASP A 78 -0.62 0.25 18.47
CA ASP A 78 -0.10 -0.77 19.39
C ASP A 78 -1.16 -1.80 19.79
N GLU A 79 -2.39 -1.38 20.02
CA GLU A 79 -3.51 -2.28 20.31
C GLU A 79 -3.79 -3.22 19.14
N GLN A 80 -3.79 -2.72 17.89
CA GLN A 80 -3.98 -3.56 16.72
C GLN A 80 -2.83 -4.57 16.55
N VAL A 81 -1.59 -4.11 16.72
CA VAL A 81 -0.41 -5.00 16.65
C VAL A 81 -0.46 -6.08 17.74
N LYS A 82 -0.83 -5.70 18.96
CA LYS A 82 -0.97 -6.63 20.10
C LYS A 82 -1.96 -7.75 19.85
N ASN A 83 -3.03 -7.47 19.14
CA ASN A 83 -4.08 -8.45 18.83
C ASN A 83 -3.62 -9.53 17.83
N ILE A 84 -2.57 -9.25 17.05
CA ILE A 84 -2.05 -10.13 16.01
C ILE A 84 -0.71 -10.75 16.42
N PHE A 85 0.18 -9.95 17.00
CA PHE A 85 1.55 -10.36 17.31
C PHE A 85 1.79 -10.44 18.81
N HIS A 86 2.13 -11.66 19.30
CA HIS A 86 2.29 -11.96 20.72
C HIS A 86 3.74 -11.95 21.22
N GLY A 87 4.71 -11.62 20.36
CA GLY A 87 6.13 -11.51 20.68
C GLY A 87 6.56 -10.09 21.09
N ASP A 88 7.88 -9.83 21.01
CA ASP A 88 8.43 -8.48 21.23
C ASP A 88 8.05 -7.56 20.05
N ARG A 89 6.91 -6.89 20.20
CA ARG A 89 6.34 -6.01 19.18
C ARG A 89 6.98 -4.63 19.14
N HIS A 90 7.52 -4.16 20.25
CA HIS A 90 8.02 -2.79 20.36
C HIS A 90 9.38 -2.59 19.70
N SER A 91 10.16 -3.66 19.54
CA SER A 91 11.47 -3.61 18.91
C SER A 91 11.41 -3.21 17.44
N PHE A 92 10.46 -3.77 16.67
CA PHE A 92 10.39 -3.51 15.23
C PHE A 92 8.97 -3.44 14.66
N ILE A 93 8.05 -4.34 15.08
CA ILE A 93 6.76 -4.53 14.40
C ILE A 93 5.84 -3.34 14.61
N ALA A 94 5.67 -2.85 15.84
CA ALA A 94 4.82 -1.70 16.12
C ALA A 94 5.35 -0.40 15.49
N PRO A 95 6.66 -0.08 15.56
CA PRO A 95 7.21 1.07 14.84
C PRO A 95 7.03 0.98 13.32
N THR A 96 7.20 -0.20 12.72
CA THR A 96 6.98 -0.42 11.29
C THR A 96 5.51 -0.24 10.93
N ALA A 97 4.59 -0.83 11.69
CA ALA A 97 3.15 -0.67 11.50
C ALA A 97 2.72 0.80 11.56
N LEU A 98 3.21 1.53 12.56
CA LEU A 98 2.92 2.95 12.71
C LEU A 98 3.45 3.78 11.53
N THR A 99 4.70 3.53 11.11
CA THR A 99 5.32 4.22 9.98
C THR A 99 4.51 3.98 8.70
N VAL A 100 4.20 2.74 8.41
CA VAL A 100 3.41 2.35 7.24
C VAL A 100 2.03 2.97 7.28
N PHE A 101 1.32 2.87 8.42
CA PHE A 101 -0.01 3.44 8.58
C PHE A 101 -0.05 4.93 8.29
N LEU A 102 0.82 5.69 8.94
CA LEU A 102 0.81 7.14 8.84
C LEU A 102 1.33 7.63 7.49
N TRP A 103 2.33 6.95 6.93
CA TRP A 103 2.85 7.31 5.61
C TRP A 103 1.82 7.07 4.52
N VAL A 104 1.19 5.88 4.50
CA VAL A 104 0.11 5.57 3.53
C VAL A 104 -1.09 6.49 3.73
N LEU A 105 -1.47 6.76 4.99
CA LEU A 105 -2.55 7.70 5.31
C LEU A 105 -2.27 9.10 4.76
N ALA A 106 -1.06 9.59 4.93
CA ALA A 106 -0.66 10.91 4.43
C ALA A 106 -0.66 10.96 2.90
N MET A 107 -0.15 9.92 2.23
CA MET A 107 -0.17 9.84 0.77
C MET A 107 -1.59 9.80 0.21
N ASN A 108 -2.47 9.00 0.83
CA ASN A 108 -3.87 8.91 0.41
C ASN A 108 -4.64 10.20 0.72
N ALA A 109 -4.34 10.87 1.83
CA ALA A 109 -4.99 12.13 2.22
C ALA A 109 -4.71 13.29 1.25
N MET A 110 -3.67 13.19 0.44
CA MET A 110 -3.40 14.18 -0.63
C MET A 110 -4.53 14.25 -1.66
N ASP A 111 -5.33 13.18 -1.79
CA ASP A 111 -6.46 13.14 -2.72
C ASP A 111 -7.64 14.05 -2.31
N PHE A 112 -7.66 14.52 -1.05
CA PHE A 112 -8.65 15.53 -0.60
C PHE A 112 -8.26 16.94 -0.97
N LEU A 113 -7.03 17.19 -1.39
CA LEU A 113 -6.61 18.50 -1.82
C LEU A 113 -7.08 18.71 -3.28
N PRO A 114 -7.89 19.75 -3.54
CA PRO A 114 -8.35 20.01 -4.90
C PRO A 114 -7.15 20.19 -5.83
N VAL A 115 -7.09 19.39 -6.89
CA VAL A 115 -5.99 19.36 -7.84
C VAL A 115 -5.76 20.75 -8.45
N ASP A 116 -6.84 21.48 -8.79
CA ASP A 116 -6.75 22.83 -9.35
C ASP A 116 -6.13 23.83 -8.38
N VAL A 117 -6.43 23.71 -7.07
CA VAL A 117 -5.85 24.58 -6.03
C VAL A 117 -4.38 24.29 -5.88
N MET A 118 -3.99 23.01 -5.81
CA MET A 118 -2.58 22.61 -5.72
C MET A 118 -1.80 23.03 -6.96
N HIS A 119 -2.38 22.84 -8.15
CA HIS A 119 -1.79 23.29 -9.39
C HIS A 119 -1.56 24.79 -9.39
N HIS A 120 -2.60 25.58 -9.11
CA HIS A 120 -2.52 27.05 -9.20
C HIS A 120 -1.59 27.69 -8.14
N PHE A 121 -1.63 27.21 -6.90
CA PHE A 121 -0.90 27.83 -5.80
C PHE A 121 0.48 27.23 -5.55
N VAL A 122 0.70 25.97 -5.91
CA VAL A 122 1.96 25.27 -5.59
C VAL A 122 2.73 24.90 -6.86
N TYR A 123 2.11 24.24 -7.83
CA TYR A 123 2.84 23.66 -8.94
C TYR A 123 3.15 24.67 -10.04
N ALA A 124 2.18 25.49 -10.44
CA ALA A 124 2.37 26.48 -11.48
C ALA A 124 3.45 27.53 -11.13
N PRO A 125 3.51 28.10 -9.89
CA PRO A 125 4.59 29.00 -9.50
C PRO A 125 5.99 28.37 -9.51
N LEU A 126 6.06 27.02 -9.35
CA LEU A 126 7.31 26.26 -9.38
C LEU A 126 7.66 25.75 -10.80
N GLY A 127 6.83 26.07 -11.82
CA GLY A 127 7.03 25.56 -13.18
C GLY A 127 6.80 24.05 -13.32
N LEU A 128 6.05 23.45 -12.41
CA LEU A 128 5.75 22.02 -12.37
C LEU A 128 4.40 21.77 -13.05
N GLU A 129 4.40 21.65 -14.36
CA GLU A 129 3.23 21.23 -15.13
C GLU A 129 3.02 19.71 -14.97
N HIS A 130 1.76 19.25 -14.92
CA HIS A 130 1.40 17.83 -14.82
C HIS A 130 2.02 17.08 -13.63
N TRP A 131 2.03 17.69 -12.43
CA TRP A 131 2.58 17.08 -11.23
C TRP A 131 1.55 16.21 -10.51
N ARG A 132 1.91 14.95 -10.23
CA ARG A 132 1.05 14.03 -9.48
C ARG A 132 1.07 14.34 -8.00
N SER A 133 -0.10 14.70 -7.45
CA SER A 133 -0.27 15.01 -6.02
C SER A 133 -0.39 13.77 -5.15
N VAL A 134 -0.99 12.70 -5.66
CA VAL A 134 -1.30 11.46 -4.93
C VAL A 134 -0.33 10.34 -5.33
N PRO A 135 0.71 10.06 -4.52
CA PRO A 135 1.69 9.03 -4.88
C PRO A 135 1.11 7.61 -4.97
N THR A 136 0.05 7.33 -4.22
CA THR A 136 -0.59 6.01 -4.16
C THR A 136 -1.51 5.72 -5.35
N SER A 137 -1.78 6.68 -6.21
CA SER A 137 -2.38 6.45 -7.53
C SER A 137 -1.36 6.04 -8.60
N ASP A 138 -0.10 5.84 -8.22
CA ASP A 138 0.95 5.26 -9.04
C ASP A 138 1.23 3.81 -8.62
N ILE A 139 1.09 2.89 -9.57
CA ILE A 139 1.33 1.47 -9.35
C ILE A 139 2.79 1.18 -8.94
N ASN A 140 3.76 1.96 -9.43
CA ASN A 140 5.16 1.77 -9.08
C ASN A 140 5.40 2.08 -7.60
N THR A 141 4.80 3.15 -7.08
CA THR A 141 4.90 3.54 -5.67
C THR A 141 4.25 2.51 -4.76
N THR A 142 3.03 2.08 -5.08
CA THR A 142 2.31 1.08 -4.27
C THR A 142 2.97 -0.29 -4.32
N PHE A 143 3.52 -0.68 -5.48
CA PHE A 143 4.25 -1.93 -5.62
C PHE A 143 5.58 -1.88 -4.86
N ALA A 144 6.30 -0.76 -4.88
CA ALA A 144 7.53 -0.58 -4.11
C ALA A 144 7.28 -0.71 -2.60
N LEU A 145 6.19 -0.11 -2.08
CA LEU A 145 5.79 -0.26 -0.68
C LEU A 145 5.45 -1.71 -0.32
N ALA A 146 4.65 -2.38 -1.15
CA ALA A 146 4.28 -3.77 -0.95
C ALA A 146 5.50 -4.71 -1.05
N LEU A 147 6.43 -4.43 -1.96
CA LEU A 147 7.68 -5.17 -2.11
C LEU A 147 8.60 -4.97 -0.90
N ALA A 148 8.66 -3.76 -0.34
CA ALA A 148 9.41 -3.51 0.89
C ALA A 148 8.88 -4.34 2.06
N VAL A 149 7.57 -4.41 2.26
CA VAL A 149 6.93 -5.26 3.26
C VAL A 149 7.21 -6.74 3.00
N TRP A 150 7.15 -7.18 1.76
CA TRP A 150 7.46 -8.55 1.36
C TRP A 150 8.93 -8.94 1.63
N LEU A 151 9.86 -8.04 1.33
CA LEU A 151 11.29 -8.25 1.65
C LEU A 151 11.52 -8.32 3.16
N LEU A 152 10.83 -7.50 3.95
CA LEU A 152 10.88 -7.59 5.41
C LEU A 152 10.32 -8.92 5.91
N MET A 153 9.22 -9.41 5.35
CA MET A 153 8.66 -10.72 5.66
C MET A 153 9.67 -11.83 5.41
N ILE A 154 10.34 -11.85 4.25
CA ILE A 154 11.38 -12.84 3.93
C ILE A 154 12.56 -12.71 4.90
N PHE A 155 13.02 -11.50 5.15
CA PHE A 155 14.13 -11.24 6.07
C PHE A 155 13.85 -11.81 7.47
N PHE A 156 12.66 -11.54 8.02
CA PHE A 156 12.29 -12.06 9.34
C PHE A 156 12.05 -13.57 9.32
N SER A 157 11.47 -14.13 8.26
CA SER A 157 11.34 -15.57 8.11
C SER A 157 12.72 -16.28 8.17
N ILE A 158 13.71 -15.74 7.46
CA ILE A 158 15.08 -16.29 7.49
C ILE A 158 15.74 -16.04 8.84
N LYS A 159 15.53 -14.88 9.47
CA LYS A 159 16.12 -14.54 10.76
C LYS A 159 15.60 -15.42 11.90
N VAL A 160 14.32 -15.74 11.89
CA VAL A 160 13.65 -16.51 12.97
C VAL A 160 13.83 -18.02 12.75
N LYS A 161 13.58 -18.52 11.54
CA LYS A 161 13.57 -19.95 11.21
C LYS A 161 14.96 -20.48 10.77
N GLY A 162 15.87 -19.57 10.47
CA GLY A 162 17.12 -19.86 9.77
C GLY A 162 16.90 -20.17 8.29
N LEU A 163 17.96 -20.05 7.49
CA LEU A 163 17.87 -20.30 6.04
C LEU A 163 17.39 -21.73 5.72
N GLY A 164 17.90 -22.72 6.47
CA GLY A 164 17.49 -24.13 6.30
C GLY A 164 16.03 -24.39 6.66
N GLY A 165 15.53 -23.77 7.74
CA GLY A 165 14.12 -23.87 8.15
C GLY A 165 13.18 -23.22 7.13
N TRP A 166 13.53 -22.05 6.62
CA TRP A 166 12.76 -21.36 5.59
C TRP A 166 12.71 -22.16 4.27
N ILE A 167 13.85 -22.70 3.81
CA ILE A 167 13.87 -23.57 2.62
C ILE A 167 13.04 -24.84 2.85
N HIS A 168 13.17 -25.46 4.04
CA HIS A 168 12.38 -26.65 4.37
C HIS A 168 10.87 -26.35 4.33
N GLU A 169 10.44 -25.20 4.84
CA GLU A 169 9.04 -24.76 4.81
C GLU A 169 8.52 -24.60 3.38
N LEU A 170 9.30 -23.98 2.47
CA LEU A 170 8.94 -23.83 1.06
C LEU A 170 8.60 -25.14 0.35
N PHE A 171 9.21 -26.24 0.79
CA PHE A 171 9.06 -27.54 0.15
C PHE A 171 8.15 -28.51 0.92
N CYS A 172 7.86 -28.23 2.19
CA CYS A 172 7.14 -29.16 3.06
C CYS A 172 5.77 -28.65 3.52
N ALA A 173 5.51 -27.35 3.46
CA ALA A 173 4.21 -26.75 3.75
C ALA A 173 3.48 -26.39 2.45
N PRO A 174 2.13 -26.39 2.40
CA PRO A 174 1.19 -26.74 3.47
C PRO A 174 0.83 -28.24 3.55
N PHE A 175 1.13 -29.04 2.54
CA PHE A 175 0.65 -30.43 2.43
C PHE A 175 1.47 -31.45 3.23
N GLY A 176 2.51 -30.98 3.95
CA GLY A 176 3.37 -31.83 4.79
C GLY A 176 4.56 -32.43 4.06
N SER A 177 5.51 -32.98 4.85
CA SER A 177 6.67 -33.68 4.30
C SER A 177 6.43 -35.18 4.24
N ALA A 178 7.12 -35.87 3.34
CA ALA A 178 7.09 -37.32 3.17
C ALA A 178 7.45 -38.12 4.45
N LYS A 179 7.89 -37.46 5.53
CA LYS A 179 8.16 -38.11 6.84
C LYS A 179 6.94 -38.75 7.49
N PHE A 180 5.72 -38.37 7.08
CA PHE A 180 4.49 -39.01 7.56
C PHE A 180 4.27 -40.42 7.00
N PHE A 181 4.96 -40.79 5.92
CA PHE A 181 4.81 -42.09 5.30
C PHE A 181 5.93 -43.04 5.76
N LYS A 182 5.69 -43.73 6.88
CA LYS A 182 6.59 -44.82 7.31
C LYS A 182 6.49 -46.00 6.32
N PRO A 183 7.57 -46.52 5.74
CA PRO A 183 7.57 -47.53 4.67
C PRO A 183 7.09 -48.92 5.10
N LYS A 184 6.56 -49.09 6.32
CA LYS A 184 6.10 -50.37 6.86
C LYS A 184 4.64 -50.73 6.49
N SER A 185 3.94 -49.93 5.72
CA SER A 185 2.57 -50.18 5.25
C SER A 185 2.47 -49.98 3.74
N ALA A 186 1.54 -50.67 3.06
CA ALA A 186 1.26 -50.46 1.64
C ALA A 186 0.92 -48.98 1.32
N MET A 187 0.28 -48.28 2.25
CA MET A 187 0.00 -46.86 2.20
C MET A 187 1.28 -46.00 2.29
N GLY A 188 2.34 -46.49 2.98
CA GLY A 188 3.63 -45.83 3.04
C GLY A 188 4.43 -45.92 1.73
N PHE A 189 4.25 -46.98 0.96
CA PHE A 189 4.89 -47.12 -0.36
C PHE A 189 4.23 -46.18 -1.41
N VAL A 190 2.91 -46.05 -1.39
CA VAL A 190 2.18 -45.07 -2.23
C VAL A 190 2.58 -43.63 -1.86
N GLY A 191 2.74 -43.35 -0.56
CA GLY A 191 3.19 -42.04 -0.10
C GLY A 191 4.62 -41.70 -0.56
N LEU A 192 5.53 -42.70 -0.58
CA LEU A 192 6.89 -42.53 -1.08
C LEU A 192 6.90 -42.24 -2.61
N LEU A 193 6.05 -42.90 -3.38
CA LEU A 193 5.88 -42.65 -4.81
C LEU A 193 5.28 -41.28 -5.10
N LEU A 194 4.38 -40.78 -4.23
CA LEU A 194 3.74 -39.46 -4.36
C LEU A 194 4.60 -38.33 -3.77
N SER A 195 5.67 -38.64 -3.01
CA SER A 195 6.49 -37.63 -2.33
C SER A 195 7.09 -36.58 -3.29
N PRO A 196 7.63 -36.93 -4.48
CA PRO A 196 8.15 -35.91 -5.39
C PRO A 196 7.04 -35.02 -5.96
N LEU A 197 5.84 -35.56 -6.18
CA LEU A 197 4.69 -34.78 -6.62
C LEU A 197 4.24 -33.79 -5.52
N LEU A 198 4.18 -34.24 -4.27
CA LEU A 198 3.87 -33.37 -3.12
C LEU A 198 4.91 -32.28 -2.93
N PHE A 199 6.18 -32.59 -3.15
CA PHE A 199 7.27 -31.62 -3.06
C PHE A 199 7.14 -30.52 -4.12
N VAL A 200 6.85 -30.88 -5.36
CA VAL A 200 6.60 -29.94 -6.45
C VAL A 200 5.32 -29.14 -6.19
N ALA A 201 4.25 -29.78 -5.70
CA ALA A 201 3.00 -29.12 -5.37
C ALA A 201 3.17 -28.08 -4.25
N ASN A 202 3.87 -28.43 -3.15
CA ASN A 202 4.19 -27.49 -2.06
C ASN A 202 4.99 -26.29 -2.57
N PHE A 203 6.03 -26.56 -3.34
CA PHE A 203 6.87 -25.49 -3.90
C PHE A 203 6.09 -24.56 -4.83
N ALA A 204 5.29 -25.13 -5.76
CA ALA A 204 4.46 -24.34 -6.65
C ALA A 204 3.42 -23.49 -5.89
N PHE A 205 2.78 -24.08 -4.87
CA PHE A 205 1.81 -23.37 -4.03
C PHE A 205 2.46 -22.20 -3.28
N ASN A 206 3.61 -22.45 -2.65
CA ASN A 206 4.35 -21.41 -1.93
C ASN A 206 4.83 -20.30 -2.86
N ILE A 207 5.33 -20.61 -4.07
CA ILE A 207 5.69 -19.56 -5.04
C ILE A 207 4.48 -18.69 -5.39
N ILE A 208 3.34 -19.32 -5.68
CA ILE A 208 2.10 -18.57 -5.98
C ILE A 208 1.74 -17.67 -4.80
N GLU A 209 1.80 -18.19 -3.58
CA GLU A 209 1.51 -17.42 -2.37
C GLU A 209 2.49 -16.24 -2.19
N TYR A 210 3.80 -16.48 -2.33
CA TYR A 210 4.82 -15.44 -2.21
C TYR A 210 4.71 -14.34 -3.26
N VAL A 211 4.31 -14.68 -4.49
CA VAL A 211 4.09 -13.71 -5.58
C VAL A 211 2.77 -12.97 -5.41
N SER A 212 1.70 -13.67 -5.00
CA SER A 212 0.37 -13.07 -4.85
C SER A 212 0.29 -12.07 -3.68
N LYS A 213 1.06 -12.26 -2.61
CA LYS A 213 1.07 -11.35 -1.44
C LYS A 213 1.43 -9.91 -1.82
N PRO A 214 2.60 -9.59 -2.40
CA PRO A 214 2.95 -8.22 -2.77
C PRO A 214 2.03 -7.68 -3.87
N LEU A 215 1.63 -8.52 -4.82
CA LEU A 215 0.76 -8.10 -5.91
C LEU A 215 -0.63 -7.68 -5.40
N SER A 216 -1.27 -8.52 -4.59
CA SER A 216 -2.58 -8.21 -3.99
C SER A 216 -2.52 -6.99 -3.07
N HIS A 217 -1.43 -6.86 -2.30
CA HIS A 217 -1.21 -5.75 -1.38
C HIS A 217 -1.07 -4.41 -2.11
N SER A 218 -0.30 -4.38 -3.19
CA SER A 218 -0.10 -3.22 -4.06
C SER A 218 -1.36 -2.84 -4.83
N LEU A 219 -1.97 -3.82 -5.54
CA LEU A 219 -3.13 -3.57 -6.39
C LEU A 219 -4.36 -3.09 -5.60
N ARG A 220 -4.49 -3.48 -4.34
CA ARG A 220 -5.57 -3.00 -3.49
C ARG A 220 -5.44 -1.51 -3.20
N LEU A 221 -4.23 -1.06 -2.86
CA LEU A 221 -3.96 0.35 -2.57
C LEU A 221 -4.10 1.19 -3.85
N PHE A 222 -3.39 0.79 -4.91
CA PHE A 222 -3.44 1.45 -6.22
C PHE A 222 -4.86 1.52 -6.78
N GLY A 223 -5.57 0.38 -6.82
CA GLY A 223 -6.88 0.28 -7.45
C GLY A 223 -7.92 1.19 -6.78
N ASN A 224 -7.89 1.32 -5.46
CA ASN A 224 -8.81 2.18 -4.74
C ASN A 224 -8.53 3.67 -4.98
N MET A 225 -7.26 4.07 -5.00
CA MET A 225 -6.89 5.48 -5.22
C MET A 225 -7.10 5.89 -6.67
N TYR A 226 -6.61 5.10 -7.62
CA TYR A 226 -6.79 5.35 -9.05
C TYR A 226 -8.27 5.35 -9.47
N ALA A 227 -9.07 4.40 -8.97
CA ALA A 227 -10.51 4.39 -9.22
C ALA A 227 -11.20 5.61 -8.63
N GLY A 228 -10.76 6.08 -7.46
CA GLY A 228 -11.23 7.31 -6.83
C GLY A 228 -11.04 8.54 -7.73
N GLU A 229 -9.81 8.73 -8.23
CA GLU A 229 -9.49 9.82 -9.16
C GLU A 229 -10.35 9.77 -10.44
N VAL A 230 -10.47 8.58 -11.06
CA VAL A 230 -11.28 8.40 -12.28
C VAL A 230 -12.75 8.76 -12.03
N ILE A 231 -13.33 8.37 -10.90
CA ILE A 231 -14.72 8.67 -10.57
C ILE A 231 -14.91 10.18 -10.34
N PHE A 232 -13.97 10.85 -9.66
CA PHE A 232 -14.01 12.31 -9.52
C PHE A 232 -13.99 13.03 -10.88
N LEU A 233 -13.11 12.59 -11.81
CA LEU A 233 -13.05 13.13 -13.17
C LEU A 233 -14.35 12.90 -13.95
N LEU A 234 -14.96 11.71 -13.84
CA LEU A 234 -16.25 11.40 -14.50
C LEU A 234 -17.40 12.26 -13.95
N ILE A 235 -17.45 12.46 -12.63
CA ILE A 235 -18.45 13.34 -11.99
C ILE A 235 -18.25 14.78 -12.47
N GLY A 236 -16.99 15.25 -12.56
CA GLY A 236 -16.64 16.57 -13.08
C GLY A 236 -17.06 16.78 -14.52
N LEU A 237 -16.79 15.81 -15.39
CA LEU A 237 -17.24 15.81 -16.79
C LEU A 237 -18.77 15.92 -16.90
N TRP A 238 -19.49 15.18 -16.08
CA TRP A 238 -20.95 15.24 -16.09
C TRP A 238 -21.48 16.57 -15.54
N ALA A 239 -20.87 17.09 -14.49
CA ALA A 239 -21.20 18.41 -13.94
C ALA A 239 -21.04 19.54 -14.97
N ALA A 240 -20.16 19.40 -15.95
CA ALA A 240 -19.94 20.37 -17.02
C ALA A 240 -21.00 20.34 -18.12
N THR A 241 -21.96 19.39 -18.12
CA THR A 241 -22.99 19.28 -19.20
C THR A 241 -24.13 20.27 -19.13
N GLY A 242 -24.15 21.21 -18.17
CA GLY A 242 -25.14 22.25 -17.99
C GLY A 242 -25.76 22.26 -16.58
N LEU A 243 -26.77 23.09 -16.35
CA LEU A 243 -27.32 23.30 -15.01
C LEU A 243 -27.78 22.04 -14.32
N THR A 244 -28.47 21.16 -15.02
CA THR A 244 -28.90 19.84 -14.48
C THR A 244 -27.72 18.98 -14.12
N GLY A 245 -26.73 18.90 -15.02
CA GLY A 245 -25.45 18.16 -14.74
C GLY A 245 -24.71 18.73 -13.55
N THR A 246 -24.64 20.05 -13.41
CA THR A 246 -23.98 20.70 -12.27
C THR A 246 -24.65 20.34 -10.93
N ILE A 247 -25.99 20.38 -10.86
CA ILE A 247 -26.73 20.06 -9.62
C ILE A 247 -26.52 18.59 -9.22
N PHE A 248 -26.73 17.67 -10.16
CA PHE A 248 -26.54 16.24 -9.90
C PHE A 248 -25.08 15.91 -9.65
N GLY A 249 -24.14 16.53 -10.39
CA GLY A 249 -22.72 16.39 -10.19
C GLY A 249 -22.27 16.85 -8.81
N ALA A 250 -22.80 17.95 -8.29
CA ALA A 250 -22.53 18.42 -6.93
C ALA A 250 -23.02 17.43 -5.86
N ILE A 251 -24.23 16.88 -6.01
CA ILE A 251 -24.78 15.89 -5.07
C ILE A 251 -23.96 14.61 -5.10
N LEU A 252 -23.67 14.08 -6.28
CA LEU A 252 -22.86 12.87 -6.44
C LEU A 252 -21.43 13.09 -5.97
N GLY A 253 -20.82 14.22 -6.30
CA GLY A 253 -19.49 14.59 -5.86
C GLY A 253 -19.37 14.67 -4.34
N ALA A 254 -20.36 15.29 -3.68
CA ALA A 254 -20.40 15.33 -2.22
C ALA A 254 -20.55 13.93 -1.61
N GLY A 255 -21.45 13.09 -2.14
CA GLY A 255 -21.63 11.71 -1.70
C GLY A 255 -20.36 10.87 -1.91
N TRP A 256 -19.73 11.01 -3.08
CA TRP A 256 -18.48 10.34 -3.40
C TRP A 256 -17.33 10.79 -2.48
N SER A 257 -17.22 12.10 -2.22
CA SER A 257 -16.19 12.64 -1.31
C SER A 257 -16.30 12.07 0.10
N ILE A 258 -17.53 11.99 0.65
CA ILE A 258 -17.75 11.37 1.98
C ILE A 258 -17.33 9.90 1.97
N PHE A 259 -17.72 9.14 0.95
CA PHE A 259 -17.33 7.75 0.80
C PHE A 259 -15.82 7.57 0.62
N HIS A 260 -15.19 8.47 -0.14
CA HIS A 260 -13.76 8.44 -0.41
C HIS A 260 -12.92 8.75 0.84
N ILE A 261 -13.39 9.62 1.74
CA ILE A 261 -12.76 9.84 3.05
C ILE A 261 -12.65 8.51 3.84
N LEU A 262 -13.72 7.74 3.83
CA LEU A 262 -13.72 6.43 4.47
C LEU A 262 -12.72 5.47 3.80
N ILE A 263 -12.68 5.45 2.46
CA ILE A 263 -11.74 4.61 1.70
C ILE A 263 -10.29 4.95 2.03
N VAL A 264 -9.94 6.22 2.06
CA VAL A 264 -8.57 6.70 2.36
C VAL A 264 -8.08 6.20 3.72
N ALA A 265 -8.90 6.37 4.76
CA ALA A 265 -8.57 5.93 6.10
C ALA A 265 -8.53 4.40 6.21
N LEU A 266 -9.55 3.73 5.67
CA LEU A 266 -9.67 2.26 5.67
C LEU A 266 -8.49 1.61 4.91
N GLN A 267 -8.08 2.18 3.80
CA GLN A 267 -7.00 1.64 2.98
C GLN A 267 -5.65 1.69 3.70
N ALA A 268 -5.35 2.81 4.39
CA ALA A 268 -4.16 2.92 5.21
C ALA A 268 -4.17 1.90 6.37
N PHE A 269 -5.32 1.72 7.00
CA PHE A 269 -5.52 0.74 8.06
C PHE A 269 -5.34 -0.70 7.56
N ILE A 270 -5.97 -1.07 6.44
CA ILE A 270 -5.82 -2.42 5.87
C ILE A 270 -4.37 -2.69 5.44
N PHE A 271 -3.69 -1.70 4.86
CA PHE A 271 -2.29 -1.84 4.46
C PHE A 271 -1.40 -2.11 5.67
N MET A 272 -1.58 -1.37 6.75
CA MET A 272 -0.90 -1.60 8.03
C MET A 272 -1.20 -2.99 8.59
N MET A 273 -2.47 -3.38 8.67
CA MET A 273 -2.89 -4.67 9.25
C MET A 273 -2.29 -5.86 8.50
N LEU A 274 -2.29 -5.82 7.16
CA LEU A 274 -1.66 -6.87 6.36
C LEU A 274 -0.15 -6.89 6.52
N THR A 275 0.49 -5.73 6.67
CA THR A 275 1.92 -5.65 7.01
C THR A 275 2.21 -6.39 8.33
N VAL A 276 1.41 -6.14 9.37
CA VAL A 276 1.56 -6.81 10.67
C VAL A 276 1.30 -8.31 10.55
N VAL A 277 0.25 -8.72 9.83
CA VAL A 277 -0.07 -10.15 9.60
C VAL A 277 1.08 -10.85 8.89
N TYR A 278 1.65 -10.27 7.83
CA TYR A 278 2.76 -10.88 7.09
C TYR A 278 4.03 -11.00 7.95
N LEU A 279 4.30 -10.00 8.79
CA LEU A 279 5.41 -10.06 9.74
C LEU A 279 5.16 -11.05 10.87
N ALA A 280 3.92 -11.20 11.34
CA ALA A 280 3.54 -12.20 12.34
C ALA A 280 3.74 -13.63 11.79
N MET A 281 3.23 -13.91 10.58
CA MET A 281 3.44 -15.20 9.89
C MET A 281 4.93 -15.55 9.71
N ALA A 282 5.77 -14.54 9.48
CA ALA A 282 7.21 -14.73 9.36
C ALA A 282 7.87 -15.19 10.69
N HIS A 283 7.24 -14.88 11.83
CA HIS A 283 7.73 -15.25 13.16
C HIS A 283 7.15 -16.58 13.69
N GLU A 284 6.09 -17.10 13.08
CA GLU A 284 5.51 -18.39 13.45
C GLU A 284 6.42 -19.53 12.96
N SER A 285 6.83 -20.39 13.89
CA SER A 285 7.55 -21.63 13.57
C SER A 285 6.53 -22.78 13.47
N HIS A 286 6.39 -23.36 12.30
CA HIS A 286 5.62 -24.61 12.09
C HIS A 286 6.46 -25.84 12.30
#